data_3cfb3842153c9a8687f183cf292fbd25
#
_entry.id   3cfb3842153c9a8687f183cf292fbd25
#
_cell.length_a   1.000
_cell.length_b   1.000
_cell.length_c   1.000
_cell.angle_alpha   90.00
_cell.angle_beta   90.00
_cell.angle_gamma   90.00
#
_symmetry.space_group_name_H-M   'P 1'
#
loop_
_entity.id
_entity.type
_entity.pdbx_description
1 polymer ?
#
loop_
_entity_poly.entity_id
_entity_poly.type
_entity_poly.pdbx_seq_one_letter_code
_entity_poly.pdbx_strand_id
1 'polypeptide(L)'
;MMIRSFVAVVMLSVLTACGGGGGSSSGLPNVPDTGGGGTGGGGSTLPTEPTFEDYREASLILDVATFGPRQSDIDAVAKTGVDDWLDTQFEMPITGHEPIVRRYGAQYGFDSQVSPIRPALYRRFAFFENALTAPDQLRQLTAYALTQLFVVSETGVLGNNPVGLSNYYDTLLAHSFGNYRDLLRAVTLHPAMGFYLSHVNNAKTDPVANTFPDENYAREVMQLFTIGLYELNLDGTHRLCSDGQSPPPSLNTNLR
;
A
#
# COMPACT_ATOMS: atom_id res chain seq x y z
N MET A 1 -9.42 -2.17 17.25
CA MET A 1 -10.10 -0.86 17.22
C MET A 1 -9.18 0.26 16.70
N MET A 2 -7.89 0.32 16.99
CA MET A 2 -6.96 1.35 16.45
C MET A 2 -6.61 1.19 14.96
N ILE A 3 -6.54 -0.03 14.41
CA ILE A 3 -6.17 -0.29 13.02
C ILE A 3 -7.26 0.17 12.03
N ARG A 4 -8.55 0.00 12.40
CA ARG A 4 -9.69 0.46 11.58
C ARG A 4 -9.65 1.98 11.31
N SER A 5 -9.23 2.78 12.29
CA SER A 5 -9.13 4.24 12.15
C SER A 5 -7.98 4.68 11.23
N PHE A 6 -6.89 3.91 11.17
CA PHE A 6 -5.71 4.29 10.37
C PHE A 6 -5.94 4.04 8.86
N VAL A 7 -6.58 2.92 8.51
CA VAL A 7 -6.93 2.62 7.10
C VAL A 7 -7.96 3.62 6.57
N ALA A 8 -8.95 3.99 7.39
CA ALA A 8 -9.96 5.00 7.02
C ALA A 8 -9.35 6.40 6.80
N VAL A 9 -8.34 6.80 7.57
CA VAL A 9 -7.67 8.10 7.43
C VAL A 9 -6.78 8.16 6.19
N VAL A 10 -6.07 7.08 5.86
CA VAL A 10 -5.24 7.03 4.64
C VAL A 10 -6.09 7.01 3.38
N MET A 11 -7.27 6.36 3.41
CA MET A 11 -8.19 6.34 2.28
C MET A 11 -8.94 7.67 2.10
N LEU A 12 -9.27 8.38 3.16
CA LEU A 12 -10.02 9.64 3.09
C LEU A 12 -9.18 10.80 2.50
N SER A 13 -7.86 10.75 2.64
CA SER A 13 -6.96 11.78 2.09
C SER A 13 -6.75 11.68 0.58
N VAL A 14 -7.09 10.56 -0.06
CA VAL A 14 -7.01 10.40 -1.53
C VAL A 14 -8.27 10.92 -2.23
N LEU A 15 -9.40 11.03 -1.53
CA LEU A 15 -10.69 11.44 -2.11
C LEU A 15 -10.86 12.95 -2.26
N THR A 16 -9.96 13.80 -1.76
CA THR A 16 -10.09 15.27 -1.80
C THR A 16 -9.45 15.93 -3.02
N ALA A 17 -8.88 15.19 -3.98
CA ALA A 17 -8.10 15.74 -5.08
C ALA A 17 -8.80 15.79 -6.45
N CYS A 18 -10.13 15.55 -6.54
CA CYS A 18 -10.86 15.74 -7.81
C CYS A 18 -12.25 16.32 -7.56
N GLY A 19 -12.33 17.65 -7.50
CA GLY A 19 -13.58 18.40 -7.47
C GLY A 19 -13.67 19.36 -8.65
N GLY A 20 -14.73 19.24 -9.44
CA GLY A 20 -15.14 20.30 -10.37
C GLY A 20 -15.90 19.83 -11.60
N GLY A 21 -17.21 20.06 -11.64
CA GLY A 21 -18.01 19.99 -12.84
C GLY A 21 -19.50 19.84 -12.54
N GLY A 22 -20.24 20.96 -12.50
CA GLY A 22 -21.67 20.98 -12.32
C GLY A 22 -22.44 20.53 -13.56
N GLY A 23 -23.69 20.06 -13.37
CA GLY A 23 -24.64 19.76 -14.47
C GLY A 23 -25.95 19.17 -13.96
N SER A 24 -26.95 20.04 -13.88
CA SER A 24 -28.38 19.87 -14.14
C SER A 24 -29.15 18.62 -13.72
N SER A 25 -30.09 18.84 -12.84
CA SER A 25 -31.25 18.02 -12.49
C SER A 25 -32.12 17.61 -13.69
N SER A 26 -32.43 16.31 -13.79
CA SER A 26 -33.62 15.82 -14.48
C SER A 26 -34.32 14.80 -13.58
N GLY A 27 -35.61 15.10 -13.30
CA GLY A 27 -36.44 14.36 -12.35
C GLY A 27 -36.75 12.96 -12.77
N LEU A 28 -36.79 12.07 -11.78
CA LEU A 28 -37.31 10.72 -11.87
C LEU A 28 -38.81 10.73 -11.52
N PRO A 29 -39.63 9.87 -12.17
CA PRO A 29 -41.05 9.81 -11.93
C PRO A 29 -41.39 9.13 -10.61
N ASN A 30 -42.44 9.68 -9.94
CA ASN A 30 -43.03 9.16 -8.71
C ASN A 30 -43.62 7.76 -8.91
N VAL A 31 -43.25 6.83 -8.03
CA VAL A 31 -43.93 5.54 -7.86
C VAL A 31 -44.87 5.65 -6.66
N PRO A 32 -46.13 5.23 -6.75
CA PRO A 32 -47.08 5.34 -5.66
C PRO A 32 -46.83 4.32 -4.55
N ASP A 33 -46.88 4.81 -3.31
CA ASP A 33 -46.86 4.05 -2.07
C ASP A 33 -48.21 3.28 -1.93
N THR A 34 -48.13 1.93 -1.91
CA THR A 34 -49.28 1.11 -1.49
C THR A 34 -48.99 0.52 -0.13
N GLY A 35 -49.44 1.19 0.91
CA GLY A 35 -49.49 0.69 2.27
C GLY A 35 -50.40 -0.54 2.41
N GLY A 36 -49.90 -1.57 3.08
CA GLY A 36 -50.63 -2.75 3.48
C GLY A 36 -50.03 -3.32 4.77
N GLY A 37 -50.68 -3.04 5.90
CA GLY A 37 -50.33 -3.61 7.20
C GLY A 37 -50.71 -5.09 7.28
N GLY A 38 -49.81 -5.88 7.88
CA GLY A 38 -50.03 -7.28 8.23
C GLY A 38 -49.14 -7.70 9.40
N THR A 39 -49.81 -7.99 10.52
CA THR A 39 -49.26 -8.49 11.76
C THR A 39 -48.91 -9.97 11.71
N GLY A 40 -47.74 -10.34 12.25
CA GLY A 40 -47.53 -11.57 13.02
C GLY A 40 -46.91 -12.76 12.31
N GLY A 41 -45.81 -13.27 12.87
CA GLY A 41 -45.42 -14.65 12.71
C GLY A 41 -43.90 -14.79 12.58
N GLY A 42 -43.26 -15.50 13.52
CA GLY A 42 -41.84 -15.83 13.50
C GLY A 42 -41.39 -16.39 12.16
N GLY A 43 -40.62 -15.66 11.47
CA GLY A 43 -40.08 -16.02 10.18
C GLY A 43 -38.56 -16.17 10.27
N SER A 44 -38.07 -17.31 9.82
CA SER A 44 -36.73 -17.46 9.31
C SER A 44 -36.48 -16.27 8.39
N THR A 45 -35.57 -15.38 8.79
CA THR A 45 -35.14 -14.27 7.92
C THR A 45 -34.38 -14.87 6.76
N LEU A 46 -35.04 -15.01 5.63
CA LEU A 46 -34.35 -15.19 4.35
C LEU A 46 -33.34 -14.04 4.21
N PRO A 47 -32.12 -14.32 3.69
CA PRO A 47 -31.17 -13.25 3.41
C PRO A 47 -31.88 -12.20 2.54
N THR A 48 -31.88 -10.98 3.00
CA THR A 48 -32.44 -9.87 2.23
C THR A 48 -31.55 -9.68 1.00
N GLU A 49 -32.13 -9.68 -0.21
CA GLU A 49 -31.35 -9.38 -1.42
C GLU A 49 -30.70 -8.01 -1.28
N PRO A 50 -29.43 -7.86 -1.74
CA PRO A 50 -28.70 -6.60 -1.67
C PRO A 50 -29.46 -5.47 -2.37
N THR A 51 -29.48 -4.31 -1.77
CA THR A 51 -30.06 -3.08 -2.32
C THR A 51 -29.10 -2.39 -3.29
N PHE A 52 -29.59 -1.38 -4.04
CA PHE A 52 -28.74 -0.52 -4.87
C PHE A 52 -27.63 0.14 -4.03
N GLU A 53 -27.91 0.55 -2.80
CA GLU A 53 -26.95 1.19 -1.91
C GLU A 53 -25.84 0.21 -1.50
N ASP A 54 -26.16 -1.05 -1.21
CA ASP A 54 -25.17 -2.09 -0.90
C ASP A 54 -24.20 -2.32 -2.07
N TYR A 55 -24.71 -2.35 -3.30
CA TYR A 55 -23.89 -2.47 -4.51
C TYR A 55 -23.01 -1.22 -4.73
N ARG A 56 -23.54 -0.03 -4.45
CA ARG A 56 -22.80 1.22 -4.56
C ARG A 56 -21.65 1.26 -3.55
N GLU A 57 -21.91 0.91 -2.31
CA GLU A 57 -20.92 0.89 -1.24
C GLU A 57 -19.83 -0.15 -1.53
N ALA A 58 -20.22 -1.37 -1.93
CA ALA A 58 -19.29 -2.42 -2.35
C ALA A 58 -18.40 -1.98 -3.50
N SER A 59 -18.94 -1.35 -4.52
CA SER A 59 -18.17 -0.84 -5.66
C SER A 59 -17.17 0.21 -5.23
N LEU A 60 -17.58 1.18 -4.43
CA LEU A 60 -16.71 2.28 -3.96
C LEU A 60 -15.54 1.78 -3.13
N ILE A 61 -15.77 0.86 -2.20
CA ILE A 61 -14.67 0.33 -1.37
C ILE A 61 -13.71 -0.52 -2.21
N LEU A 62 -14.22 -1.35 -3.09
CA LEU A 62 -13.40 -2.24 -3.90
C LEU A 62 -12.57 -1.47 -4.93
N ASP A 63 -13.08 -0.36 -5.49
CA ASP A 63 -12.34 0.51 -6.38
C ASP A 63 -11.09 1.12 -5.73
N VAL A 64 -11.17 1.47 -4.44
CA VAL A 64 -10.06 2.11 -3.72
C VAL A 64 -9.19 1.13 -2.93
N ALA A 65 -9.67 -0.08 -2.70
CA ALA A 65 -9.02 -1.08 -1.84
C ALA A 65 -8.44 -2.29 -2.60
N THR A 66 -8.61 -2.34 -3.93
CA THR A 66 -8.11 -3.41 -4.79
C THR A 66 -7.46 -2.85 -6.06
N PHE A 67 -6.83 -3.71 -6.87
CA PHE A 67 -6.35 -3.34 -8.20
C PHE A 67 -7.44 -3.34 -9.29
N GLY A 68 -8.69 -3.32 -8.89
CA GLY A 68 -9.87 -3.32 -9.74
C GLY A 68 -10.77 -4.52 -9.46
N PRO A 69 -12.02 -4.28 -9.03
CA PRO A 69 -12.94 -5.34 -8.69
C PRO A 69 -13.52 -6.00 -9.94
N ARG A 70 -13.82 -7.31 -9.84
CA ARG A 70 -14.69 -7.99 -10.78
C ARG A 70 -16.13 -7.85 -10.29
N GLN A 71 -17.10 -8.04 -11.22
CA GLN A 71 -18.52 -8.02 -10.85
C GLN A 71 -18.83 -9.02 -9.72
N SER A 72 -18.23 -10.22 -9.78
CA SER A 72 -18.38 -11.23 -8.73
C SER A 72 -17.93 -10.78 -7.35
N ASP A 73 -16.91 -9.92 -7.28
CA ASP A 73 -16.38 -9.39 -6.03
C ASP A 73 -17.35 -8.34 -5.45
N ILE A 74 -17.90 -7.48 -6.32
CA ILE A 74 -18.95 -6.51 -5.96
C ILE A 74 -20.19 -7.23 -5.45
N ASP A 75 -20.65 -8.26 -6.17
CA ASP A 75 -21.81 -9.08 -5.78
C ASP A 75 -21.61 -9.77 -4.43
N ALA A 76 -20.40 -10.24 -4.16
CA ALA A 76 -20.06 -10.88 -2.89
C ALA A 76 -20.10 -9.86 -1.74
N VAL A 77 -19.42 -8.70 -1.90
CA VAL A 77 -19.36 -7.69 -0.86
C VAL A 77 -20.72 -7.03 -0.62
N ALA A 78 -21.53 -6.81 -1.65
CA ALA A 78 -22.89 -6.30 -1.49
C ALA A 78 -23.77 -7.22 -0.63
N LYS A 79 -23.50 -8.53 -0.63
CA LYS A 79 -24.24 -9.54 0.17
C LYS A 79 -23.73 -9.65 1.60
N THR A 80 -22.43 -9.57 1.81
CA THR A 80 -21.80 -9.77 3.14
C THR A 80 -21.60 -8.49 3.90
N GLY A 81 -21.52 -7.36 3.21
CA GLY A 81 -21.18 -6.07 3.76
C GLY A 81 -19.69 -5.75 3.71
N VAL A 82 -19.38 -4.46 3.75
CA VAL A 82 -18.01 -3.94 3.68
C VAL A 82 -17.19 -4.31 4.91
N ASP A 83 -17.78 -4.28 6.10
CA ASP A 83 -17.07 -4.60 7.34
C ASP A 83 -16.59 -6.06 7.36
N ASP A 84 -17.43 -7.01 6.96
CA ASP A 84 -17.10 -8.43 6.88
C ASP A 84 -16.01 -8.68 5.83
N TRP A 85 -16.05 -7.97 4.71
CA TRP A 85 -15.01 -8.04 3.69
C TRP A 85 -13.68 -7.51 4.23
N LEU A 86 -13.66 -6.36 4.93
CA LEU A 86 -12.45 -5.80 5.53
C LEU A 86 -11.85 -6.74 6.57
N ASP A 87 -12.67 -7.29 7.46
CA ASP A 87 -12.20 -8.24 8.47
C ASP A 87 -11.59 -9.49 7.81
N THR A 88 -12.22 -10.00 6.75
CA THR A 88 -11.68 -11.10 5.94
C THR A 88 -10.33 -10.73 5.31
N GLN A 89 -10.19 -9.55 4.71
CA GLN A 89 -8.95 -9.11 4.09
C GLN A 89 -7.80 -8.95 5.09
N PHE A 90 -8.07 -8.48 6.30
CA PHE A 90 -7.05 -8.37 7.34
C PHE A 90 -6.51 -9.73 7.80
N GLU A 91 -7.34 -10.75 7.84
CA GLU A 91 -6.98 -12.11 8.27
C GLU A 91 -6.44 -12.99 7.13
N MET A 92 -6.59 -12.56 5.87
CA MET A 92 -6.22 -13.36 4.71
C MET A 92 -4.73 -13.68 4.68
N PRO A 93 -4.33 -14.93 4.36
CA PRO A 93 -2.94 -15.31 4.19
C PRO A 93 -2.25 -14.48 3.11
N ILE A 94 -0.95 -14.25 3.29
CA ILE A 94 -0.15 -13.47 2.34
C ILE A 94 0.08 -14.26 1.07
N THR A 95 -0.21 -13.66 -0.08
CA THR A 95 0.16 -14.16 -1.40
C THR A 95 1.47 -13.51 -1.83
N GLY A 96 2.60 -14.19 -1.57
CA GLY A 96 3.94 -13.65 -1.81
C GLY A 96 4.33 -13.59 -3.28
N HIS A 97 5.21 -12.65 -3.61
CA HIS A 97 5.79 -12.47 -4.94
C HIS A 97 7.00 -13.38 -5.18
N GLU A 98 7.82 -13.60 -4.14
CA GLU A 98 9.02 -14.43 -4.25
C GLU A 98 8.74 -15.86 -4.74
N PRO A 99 7.71 -16.58 -4.26
CA PRO A 99 7.37 -17.91 -4.77
C PRO A 99 7.09 -17.92 -6.28
N ILE A 100 6.44 -16.89 -6.79
CA ILE A 100 6.14 -16.75 -8.22
C ILE A 100 7.42 -16.53 -9.02
N VAL A 101 8.28 -15.62 -8.57
CA VAL A 101 9.59 -15.37 -9.19
C VAL A 101 10.45 -16.63 -9.21
N ARG A 102 10.47 -17.40 -8.12
CA ARG A 102 11.19 -18.69 -8.08
C ARG A 102 10.61 -19.72 -9.04
N ARG A 103 9.29 -19.75 -9.21
CA ARG A 103 8.61 -20.61 -10.19
C ARG A 103 9.07 -20.28 -11.63
N TYR A 104 9.09 -18.99 -11.99
CA TYR A 104 9.62 -18.56 -13.28
C TYR A 104 11.10 -18.89 -13.44
N GLY A 105 11.91 -18.68 -12.39
CA GLY A 105 13.33 -19.05 -12.39
C GLY A 105 13.57 -20.55 -12.54
N ALA A 106 12.74 -21.40 -11.92
CA ALA A 106 12.79 -22.84 -12.07
C ALA A 106 12.44 -23.27 -13.51
N GLN A 107 11.52 -22.57 -14.16
CA GLN A 107 11.05 -22.89 -15.51
C GLN A 107 12.02 -22.38 -16.60
N TYR A 108 12.58 -21.18 -16.43
CA TYR A 108 13.31 -20.49 -17.51
C TYR A 108 14.77 -20.17 -17.16
N GLY A 109 15.20 -20.41 -15.91
CA GLY A 109 16.53 -20.05 -15.42
C GLY A 109 16.66 -18.59 -14.97
N PHE A 110 17.75 -18.31 -14.26
CA PHE A 110 18.10 -16.96 -13.79
C PHE A 110 19.28 -16.35 -14.56
N ASP A 111 19.90 -17.10 -15.47
CA ASP A 111 20.98 -16.58 -16.30
C ASP A 111 20.42 -15.77 -17.46
N SER A 112 20.69 -14.46 -17.46
CA SER A 112 20.21 -13.53 -18.49
C SER A 112 20.80 -13.78 -19.88
N GLN A 113 21.85 -14.59 -19.99
CA GLN A 113 22.48 -14.96 -21.26
C GLN A 113 21.84 -16.21 -21.89
N VAL A 114 21.18 -17.03 -21.07
CA VAL A 114 20.63 -18.33 -21.49
C VAL A 114 19.10 -18.33 -21.43
N SER A 115 18.51 -17.64 -20.48
CA SER A 115 17.07 -17.59 -20.30
C SER A 115 16.36 -16.91 -21.49
N PRO A 116 15.29 -17.50 -22.04
CA PRO A 116 14.51 -16.90 -23.11
C PRO A 116 13.75 -15.64 -22.66
N ILE A 117 13.61 -15.44 -21.36
CA ILE A 117 12.94 -14.29 -20.74
C ILE A 117 13.95 -13.65 -19.78
N ARG A 118 14.13 -12.34 -19.86
CA ARG A 118 15.01 -11.61 -18.93
C ARG A 118 14.54 -11.81 -17.49
N PRO A 119 15.38 -12.36 -16.59
CA PRO A 119 14.97 -12.67 -15.20
C PRO A 119 14.43 -11.48 -14.43
N ALA A 120 14.87 -10.25 -14.73
CA ALA A 120 14.33 -9.02 -14.16
C ALA A 120 12.81 -8.85 -14.38
N LEU A 121 12.25 -9.45 -15.45
CA LEU A 121 10.81 -9.38 -15.73
C LEU A 121 9.98 -10.30 -14.83
N TYR A 122 10.57 -11.32 -14.20
CA TYR A 122 9.82 -12.25 -13.34
C TYR A 122 9.12 -11.54 -12.18
N ARG A 123 9.75 -10.50 -11.64
CA ARG A 123 9.16 -9.66 -10.60
C ARG A 123 7.92 -8.90 -11.10
N ARG A 124 7.97 -8.40 -12.33
CA ARG A 124 6.82 -7.73 -12.95
C ARG A 124 5.68 -8.72 -13.22
N PHE A 125 6.01 -9.92 -13.67
CA PHE A 125 5.01 -10.98 -13.84
C PHE A 125 4.36 -11.35 -12.51
N ALA A 126 5.16 -11.50 -11.43
CA ALA A 126 4.64 -11.76 -10.10
C ALA A 126 3.70 -10.65 -9.62
N PHE A 127 4.06 -9.38 -9.84
CA PHE A 127 3.21 -8.25 -9.50
C PHE A 127 1.87 -8.29 -10.24
N PHE A 128 1.88 -8.44 -11.56
CA PHE A 128 0.63 -8.49 -12.33
C PHE A 128 -0.19 -9.75 -12.05
N GLU A 129 0.44 -10.89 -11.83
CA GLU A 129 -0.27 -12.11 -11.45
C GLU A 129 -1.02 -11.89 -10.12
N ASN A 130 -0.36 -11.37 -9.08
CA ASN A 130 -1.00 -11.10 -7.80
C ASN A 130 -2.03 -9.96 -7.89
N ALA A 131 -1.76 -8.89 -8.62
CA ALA A 131 -2.72 -7.81 -8.82
C ALA A 131 -4.04 -8.31 -9.46
N LEU A 132 -3.96 -9.31 -10.35
CA LEU A 132 -5.12 -9.86 -11.05
C LEU A 132 -5.79 -11.03 -10.33
N THR A 133 -5.06 -11.80 -9.51
CA THR A 133 -5.57 -13.09 -9.03
C THR A 133 -5.43 -13.36 -7.53
N ALA A 134 -4.58 -12.60 -6.82
CA ALA A 134 -4.39 -12.82 -5.39
C ALA A 134 -5.67 -12.50 -4.60
N PRO A 135 -6.05 -13.34 -3.62
CA PRO A 135 -7.25 -13.09 -2.82
C PRO A 135 -7.06 -11.96 -1.79
N ASP A 136 -5.84 -11.68 -1.35
CA ASP A 136 -5.46 -10.66 -0.36
C ASP A 136 -5.25 -9.26 -0.99
N GLN A 137 -6.22 -8.81 -1.80
CA GLN A 137 -6.11 -7.60 -2.63
C GLN A 137 -5.81 -6.33 -1.83
N LEU A 138 -6.46 -6.14 -0.67
CA LEU A 138 -6.20 -4.99 0.19
C LEU A 138 -4.74 -4.95 0.66
N ARG A 139 -4.18 -6.11 1.00
CA ARG A 139 -2.78 -6.24 1.39
C ARG A 139 -1.84 -5.96 0.23
N GLN A 140 -2.14 -6.48 -0.95
CA GLN A 140 -1.36 -6.24 -2.17
C GLN A 140 -1.31 -4.76 -2.52
N LEU A 141 -2.45 -4.07 -2.47
CA LEU A 141 -2.54 -2.64 -2.73
C LEU A 141 -1.83 -1.80 -1.64
N THR A 142 -1.97 -2.19 -0.37
CA THR A 142 -1.26 -1.54 0.74
C THR A 142 0.26 -1.68 0.58
N ALA A 143 0.75 -2.87 0.26
CA ALA A 143 2.18 -3.09 -0.01
C ALA A 143 2.66 -2.26 -1.21
N TYR A 144 1.86 -2.15 -2.27
CA TYR A 144 2.16 -1.27 -3.40
C TYR A 144 2.29 0.20 -2.95
N ALA A 145 1.37 0.70 -2.12
CA ALA A 145 1.49 2.05 -1.56
C ALA A 145 2.76 2.22 -0.71
N LEU A 146 3.12 1.20 0.08
CA LEU A 146 4.35 1.21 0.87
C LEU A 146 5.62 1.24 -0.02
N THR A 147 5.60 0.67 -1.23
CA THR A 147 6.73 0.80 -2.17
C THR A 147 6.96 2.22 -2.65
N GLN A 148 5.95 3.08 -2.62
CA GLN A 148 6.08 4.49 -2.98
C GLN A 148 6.74 5.31 -1.87
N LEU A 149 6.71 4.81 -0.63
CA LEU A 149 7.38 5.40 0.51
C LEU A 149 8.78 4.80 0.71
N PHE A 150 8.87 3.48 0.81
CA PHE A 150 10.11 2.71 1.00
C PHE A 150 10.68 2.26 -0.34
N VAL A 151 11.10 3.22 -1.14
CA VAL A 151 11.54 2.99 -2.53
C VAL A 151 12.82 2.16 -2.59
N VAL A 152 12.80 1.13 -3.44
CA VAL A 152 13.99 0.39 -3.88
C VAL A 152 13.91 0.22 -5.39
N SER A 153 14.94 0.66 -6.11
CA SER A 153 14.98 0.57 -7.56
C SER A 153 15.51 -0.79 -8.05
N GLU A 154 14.96 -1.25 -9.16
CA GLU A 154 15.50 -2.41 -9.90
C GLU A 154 16.70 -2.06 -10.80
N THR A 155 17.11 -0.77 -10.85
CA THR A 155 18.26 -0.34 -11.64
C THR A 155 19.59 -0.60 -10.89
N GLY A 156 20.68 -0.73 -11.63
CA GLY A 156 22.01 -0.93 -11.05
C GLY A 156 22.22 -2.34 -10.48
N VAL A 157 22.82 -2.43 -9.30
CA VAL A 157 23.25 -3.69 -8.67
C VAL A 157 22.09 -4.66 -8.42
N LEU A 158 20.91 -4.15 -8.12
CA LEU A 158 19.73 -4.96 -7.80
C LEU A 158 19.00 -5.49 -9.03
N GLY A 159 19.26 -4.95 -10.22
CA GLY A 159 18.55 -5.32 -11.45
C GLY A 159 18.68 -6.80 -11.84
N ASN A 160 19.74 -7.46 -11.41
CA ASN A 160 19.99 -8.88 -11.65
C ASN A 160 19.56 -9.79 -10.49
N ASN A 161 18.88 -9.22 -9.47
CA ASN A 161 18.42 -10.00 -8.32
C ASN A 161 16.89 -9.91 -8.16
N PRO A 162 16.11 -10.51 -9.06
CA PRO A 162 14.65 -10.46 -8.99
C PRO A 162 14.10 -11.16 -7.74
N VAL A 163 14.79 -12.18 -7.23
CA VAL A 163 14.41 -12.89 -5.98
C VAL A 163 14.54 -11.96 -4.78
N GLY A 164 15.70 -11.29 -4.64
CA GLY A 164 15.92 -10.36 -3.52
C GLY A 164 14.96 -9.18 -3.53
N LEU A 165 14.63 -8.64 -4.72
CA LEU A 165 13.63 -7.58 -4.84
C LEU A 165 12.21 -8.05 -4.54
N SER A 166 11.86 -9.29 -4.90
CA SER A 166 10.55 -9.85 -4.55
C SER A 166 10.44 -10.16 -3.07
N ASN A 167 11.51 -10.65 -2.44
CA ASN A 167 11.58 -10.83 -0.99
C ASN A 167 11.44 -9.49 -0.24
N TYR A 168 12.01 -8.41 -0.78
CA TYR A 168 11.77 -7.07 -0.26
C TYR A 168 10.29 -6.67 -0.33
N TYR A 169 9.63 -6.93 -1.46
CA TYR A 169 8.20 -6.67 -1.60
C TYR A 169 7.37 -7.52 -0.62
N ASP A 170 7.72 -8.81 -0.45
CA ASP A 170 7.07 -9.70 0.50
C ASP A 170 7.26 -9.24 1.95
N THR A 171 8.37 -8.57 2.27
CA THR A 171 8.57 -7.90 3.56
C THR A 171 7.55 -6.77 3.76
N LEU A 172 7.27 -5.97 2.74
CA LEU A 172 6.22 -4.93 2.82
C LEU A 172 4.83 -5.55 2.97
N LEU A 173 4.53 -6.64 2.25
CA LEU A 173 3.28 -7.41 2.42
C LEU A 173 3.09 -7.90 3.86
N ALA A 174 4.14 -8.45 4.46
CA ALA A 174 4.10 -8.96 5.83
C ALA A 174 3.80 -7.87 6.88
N HIS A 175 4.20 -6.64 6.59
CA HIS A 175 4.04 -5.50 7.49
C HIS A 175 2.90 -4.53 7.09
N SER A 176 2.11 -4.85 6.06
CA SER A 176 1.07 -3.96 5.51
C SER A 176 0.04 -3.50 6.53
N PHE A 177 -0.32 -4.35 7.50
CA PHE A 177 -1.31 -4.06 8.54
C PHE A 177 -0.70 -4.03 9.94
N GLY A 178 0.64 -3.98 10.01
CA GLY A 178 1.38 -4.04 11.26
C GLY A 178 1.74 -2.68 11.84
N ASN A 179 2.74 -2.70 12.72
CA ASN A 179 3.27 -1.49 13.34
C ASN A 179 4.35 -0.86 12.44
N TYR A 180 4.28 0.46 12.27
CA TYR A 180 5.22 1.20 11.42
C TYR A 180 6.69 1.07 11.86
N ARG A 181 6.96 1.04 13.16
CA ARG A 181 8.32 0.84 13.69
C ARG A 181 8.89 -0.51 13.29
N ASP A 182 8.05 -1.57 13.31
CA ASP A 182 8.48 -2.92 12.96
C ASP A 182 8.71 -3.01 11.44
N LEU A 183 7.85 -2.39 10.64
CA LEU A 183 8.05 -2.22 9.20
C LEU A 183 9.38 -1.49 8.91
N LEU A 184 9.62 -0.34 9.52
CA LEU A 184 10.85 0.45 9.34
C LEU A 184 12.08 -0.37 9.74
N ARG A 185 12.00 -1.12 10.83
CA ARG A 185 13.08 -2.03 11.25
C ARG A 185 13.34 -3.13 10.21
N ALA A 186 12.29 -3.76 9.70
CA ALA A 186 12.41 -4.80 8.68
C ALA A 186 13.04 -4.25 7.39
N VAL A 187 12.61 -3.07 6.95
CA VAL A 187 13.18 -2.35 5.80
C VAL A 187 14.66 -2.00 6.03
N THR A 188 14.99 -1.47 7.23
CA THR A 188 16.37 -1.12 7.62
C THR A 188 17.32 -2.30 7.49
N LEU A 189 16.89 -3.47 7.92
CA LEU A 189 17.72 -4.68 7.96
C LEU A 189 17.68 -5.48 6.66
N HIS A 190 16.85 -5.08 5.71
CA HIS A 190 16.69 -5.81 4.46
C HIS A 190 17.88 -5.58 3.51
N PRO A 191 18.51 -6.65 2.97
CA PRO A 191 19.68 -6.52 2.10
C PRO A 191 19.43 -5.63 0.87
N ALA A 192 18.24 -5.70 0.25
CA ALA A 192 17.92 -4.85 -0.91
C ALA A 192 18.02 -3.36 -0.57
N MET A 193 17.50 -2.93 0.59
CA MET A 193 17.63 -1.56 1.07
C MET A 193 19.09 -1.22 1.38
N GLY A 194 19.83 -2.17 1.99
CA GLY A 194 21.24 -2.01 2.29
C GLY A 194 22.10 -1.72 1.05
N PHE A 195 21.81 -2.38 -0.06
CA PHE A 195 22.48 -2.10 -1.34
C PHE A 195 21.97 -0.83 -2.01
N TYR A 196 20.66 -0.58 -1.93
CA TYR A 196 20.06 0.57 -2.61
C TYR A 196 20.49 1.91 -2.02
N LEU A 197 20.54 2.04 -0.69
CA LEU A 197 20.94 3.25 0.03
C LEU A 197 22.35 3.14 0.66
N SER A 198 23.18 2.24 0.13
CA SER A 198 24.64 2.18 0.37
C SER A 198 25.07 1.94 1.82
N HIS A 199 24.18 1.45 2.71
CA HIS A 199 24.58 1.18 4.09
C HIS A 199 25.07 -0.26 4.34
N VAL A 200 25.01 -1.15 3.35
CA VAL A 200 25.66 -2.46 3.43
C VAL A 200 27.18 -2.26 3.46
N ASN A 201 27.86 -2.95 4.40
CA ASN A 201 29.30 -2.83 4.61
C ASN A 201 29.79 -1.41 4.97
N ASN A 202 28.91 -0.56 5.49
CA ASN A 202 29.24 0.80 5.88
C ASN A 202 30.19 0.78 7.09
N ALA A 203 31.46 1.19 6.86
CA ALA A 203 32.51 1.13 7.86
C ALA A 203 32.44 2.33 8.82
N LYS A 204 32.97 2.16 10.03
CA LYS A 204 33.18 3.28 10.97
C LYS A 204 34.16 4.29 10.39
N THR A 205 34.04 5.55 10.85
CA THR A 205 35.04 6.58 10.61
C THR A 205 36.42 6.11 10.98
N ASP A 206 37.36 6.19 10.04
CA ASP A 206 38.79 6.00 10.25
C ASP A 206 39.54 7.27 9.80
N PRO A 207 39.91 8.17 10.74
CA PRO A 207 40.63 9.40 10.40
C PRO A 207 42.02 9.16 9.79
N VAL A 208 42.64 8.01 10.09
CA VAL A 208 43.97 7.67 9.56
C VAL A 208 43.87 7.25 8.09
N ALA A 209 42.87 6.45 7.77
CA ALA A 209 42.58 6.05 6.40
C ALA A 209 41.76 7.09 5.63
N ASN A 210 41.34 8.19 6.28
CA ASN A 210 40.45 9.22 5.71
C ASN A 210 39.13 8.62 5.15
N THR A 211 38.56 7.63 5.85
CA THR A 211 37.31 7.01 5.47
C THR A 211 36.19 7.42 6.42
N PHE A 212 35.01 7.68 5.85
CA PHE A 212 33.81 8.09 6.58
C PHE A 212 32.66 7.19 6.15
N PRO A 213 31.70 6.89 7.05
CA PRO A 213 30.51 6.15 6.69
C PRO A 213 29.67 6.94 5.68
N ASP A 214 29.02 6.22 4.77
CA ASP A 214 28.00 6.78 3.89
C ASP A 214 26.75 7.10 4.73
N GLU A 215 26.26 8.35 4.66
CA GLU A 215 25.12 8.83 5.43
C GLU A 215 23.77 8.68 4.71
N ASN A 216 23.76 8.17 3.48
CA ASN A 216 22.57 8.18 2.60
C ASN A 216 21.34 7.55 3.28
N TYR A 217 21.47 6.32 3.79
CA TYR A 217 20.38 5.67 4.48
C TYR A 217 19.93 6.40 5.75
N ALA A 218 20.89 6.89 6.56
CA ALA A 218 20.56 7.63 7.78
C ALA A 218 19.76 8.91 7.47
N ARG A 219 20.10 9.58 6.37
CA ARG A 219 19.37 10.73 5.87
C ARG A 219 17.95 10.36 5.46
N GLU A 220 17.77 9.30 4.67
CA GLU A 220 16.45 8.88 4.19
C GLU A 220 15.54 8.42 5.32
N VAL A 221 16.06 7.72 6.34
CA VAL A 221 15.27 7.35 7.53
C VAL A 221 14.66 8.59 8.19
N MET A 222 15.40 9.66 8.29
CA MET A 222 14.94 10.88 8.97
C MET A 222 14.13 11.76 8.03
N GLN A 223 14.51 11.87 6.77
CA GLN A 223 13.96 12.80 5.81
C GLN A 223 12.71 12.26 5.09
N LEU A 224 12.78 11.04 4.53
CA LEU A 224 11.69 10.49 3.72
C LEU A 224 10.85 9.46 4.48
N PHE A 225 11.47 8.69 5.38
CA PHE A 225 10.78 7.58 6.01
C PHE A 225 10.15 7.91 7.35
N THR A 226 10.49 9.04 8.00
CA THR A 226 9.93 9.38 9.32
C THR A 226 9.54 10.86 9.46
N ILE A 227 10.42 11.70 10.03
CA ILE A 227 10.07 13.03 10.53
C ILE A 227 10.01 14.12 9.47
N GLY A 228 10.55 13.88 8.30
CA GLY A 228 10.60 14.89 7.23
C GLY A 228 11.68 15.97 7.43
N LEU A 229 11.63 17.00 6.58
CA LEU A 229 12.58 18.12 6.61
C LEU A 229 12.09 19.25 7.50
N TYR A 230 10.79 19.41 7.65
CA TYR A 230 10.16 20.52 8.33
C TYR A 230 9.10 20.04 9.31
N GLU A 231 8.89 20.76 10.39
CA GLU A 231 7.72 20.55 11.22
C GLU A 231 6.48 21.03 10.49
N LEU A 232 5.43 20.21 10.53
CA LEU A 232 4.17 20.49 9.87
C LEU A 232 3.05 20.70 10.89
N ASN A 233 2.08 21.52 10.51
CA ASN A 233 0.77 21.58 11.13
C ASN A 233 -0.07 20.35 10.71
N LEU A 234 -1.21 20.14 11.36
CA LEU A 234 -2.09 19.00 11.05
C LEU A 234 -2.69 19.06 9.63
N ASP A 235 -2.75 20.23 9.02
CA ASP A 235 -3.20 20.47 7.64
C ASP A 235 -2.09 20.32 6.59
N GLY A 236 -0.86 19.92 7.01
CA GLY A 236 0.29 19.76 6.14
C GLY A 236 1.05 21.04 5.79
N THR A 237 0.62 22.21 6.28
CA THR A 237 1.38 23.46 6.13
C THR A 237 2.60 23.48 7.03
N HIS A 238 3.66 24.17 6.61
CA HIS A 238 4.86 24.33 7.43
C HIS A 238 4.54 25.12 8.69
N ARG A 239 5.02 24.66 9.85
CA ARG A 239 5.04 25.49 11.06
C ARG A 239 6.01 26.64 10.84
N LEU A 240 5.57 27.84 11.16
CA LEU A 240 6.39 29.04 11.07
C LEU A 240 7.20 29.21 12.36
N CYS A 241 8.36 29.88 12.27
CA CYS A 241 9.07 30.37 13.43
C CYS A 241 8.24 31.40 14.20
N SER A 242 8.67 31.74 15.40
CA SER A 242 8.01 32.76 16.27
C SER A 242 7.89 34.15 15.64
N ASP A 243 8.68 34.44 14.59
CA ASP A 243 8.60 35.66 13.78
C ASP A 243 7.46 35.61 12.72
N GLY A 244 6.83 34.45 12.50
CA GLY A 244 5.74 34.25 11.54
C GLY A 244 6.16 34.33 10.07
N GLN A 245 7.46 34.40 9.77
CA GLN A 245 7.94 34.66 8.39
C GLN A 245 8.80 33.55 7.79
N SER A 246 9.48 32.77 8.59
CA SER A 246 10.37 31.70 8.10
C SER A 246 9.86 30.33 8.51
N PRO A 247 9.92 29.32 7.64
CA PRO A 247 9.76 27.96 8.12
C PRO A 247 10.82 27.68 9.18
N PRO A 248 10.54 26.88 10.22
CA PRO A 248 11.52 26.52 11.23
C PRO A 248 12.74 25.92 10.52
N PRO A 249 13.95 26.11 11.07
CA PRO A 249 15.13 25.46 10.54
C PRO A 249 14.83 23.97 10.40
N SER A 250 15.22 23.38 9.28
CA SER A 250 14.94 21.96 9.03
C SER A 250 15.37 21.16 10.25
N LEU A 251 14.58 20.18 10.64
CA LEU A 251 14.93 19.22 11.72
C LEU A 251 16.31 18.58 11.47
N ASN A 252 16.82 18.69 10.24
CA ASN A 252 18.09 18.16 9.75
C ASN A 252 19.27 19.16 9.80
N THR A 253 19.16 20.35 10.39
CA THR A 253 20.31 21.29 10.49
C THR A 253 21.44 20.75 11.38
N ASN A 254 21.17 19.74 12.19
CA ASN A 254 22.16 19.07 13.03
C ASN A 254 22.83 17.84 12.38
N LEU A 255 22.52 17.53 11.12
CA LEU A 255 23.08 16.39 10.36
C LEU A 255 24.14 16.82 9.34
N ARG A 256 24.73 18.02 9.52
CA ARG A 256 25.90 18.47 8.76
C ARG A 256 27.19 18.20 9.50
#